data_13629f1a2993028bf90eb77a6eba9db2
#
_entry.id   13629f1a2993028bf90eb77a6eba9db2
#
_cell.length_a   1.000
_cell.length_b   1.000
_cell.length_c   1.000
_cell.angle_alpha   90.00
_cell.angle_beta   90.00
_cell.angle_gamma   90.00
#
_symmetry.space_group_name_H-M   'P 1'
#
loop_
_entity.id
_entity.type
_entity.pdbx_description
1 polymer ?
#
loop_
_entity_poly.entity_id
_entity_poly.type
_entity_poly.pdbx_seq_one_letter_code
_entity_poly.pdbx_strand_id
1 'polypeptide(L)'
;MELEQCLKLRRDTRHFLKDDVPETVLKKALTAAHCAPSVGWSVPWRFVVVRNQQTKAILKQSFLKIRAKAEANLANEQDKLKLHKSLKLEAIEDAPIGLAVFCEYPKENYTIGTVWTDETLKWSCVCAIQNLWLSLTEQGYSAGWVSILDYNQLKQVLSVPDDWEPLGYLCIGKPATDYDGQPMLEQVGWKQRCSEPVVIYR
;
A
#
# COMPACT_ATOMS: atom_id res chain seq x y z
N MET A 1 5.28 19.47 8.74
CA MET A 1 6.01 18.44 9.56
C MET A 1 7.37 18.22 8.94
N GLU A 2 8.42 18.08 9.73
CA GLU A 2 9.76 17.78 9.19
C GLU A 2 9.84 16.33 8.66
N LEU A 3 10.69 16.09 7.66
CA LEU A 3 10.84 14.78 7.01
C LEU A 3 11.12 13.65 8.02
N GLU A 4 12.02 13.90 8.98
CA GLU A 4 12.36 12.91 10.01
C GLU A 4 11.14 12.51 10.84
N GLN A 5 10.27 13.47 11.17
CA GLN A 5 9.02 13.19 11.88
C GLN A 5 8.05 12.37 11.02
N CYS A 6 7.93 12.70 9.72
CA CYS A 6 7.12 11.90 8.79
C CYS A 6 7.58 10.45 8.73
N LEU A 7 8.89 10.22 8.62
CA LEU A 7 9.49 8.88 8.60
C LEU A 7 9.21 8.09 9.89
N LYS A 8 9.27 8.77 11.05
CA LYS A 8 9.00 8.16 12.36
C LYS A 8 7.51 7.87 12.60
N LEU A 9 6.61 8.74 12.13
CA LEU A 9 5.17 8.64 12.37
C LEU A 9 4.41 7.86 11.31
N ARG A 10 4.93 7.74 10.08
CA ARG A 10 4.28 6.96 9.04
C ARG A 10 4.07 5.51 9.48
N ARG A 11 2.82 5.08 9.52
CA ARG A 11 2.44 3.70 9.85
C ARG A 11 1.43 3.15 8.86
N ASP A 12 1.39 1.84 8.77
CA ASP A 12 0.40 1.10 8.00
C ASP A 12 -0.92 1.09 8.78
N THR A 13 -1.82 2.00 8.41
CA THR A 13 -3.03 2.32 9.17
C THR A 13 -4.19 1.43 8.76
N ARG A 14 -4.96 0.94 9.74
CA ARG A 14 -6.13 0.09 9.54
C ARG A 14 -7.42 0.64 10.17
N HIS A 15 -7.33 1.73 10.91
CA HIS A 15 -8.45 2.39 11.56
C HIS A 15 -8.51 3.84 11.11
N PHE A 16 -9.61 4.20 10.44
CA PHE A 16 -9.82 5.52 9.87
C PHE A 16 -11.09 6.16 10.40
N LEU A 17 -11.08 7.49 10.53
CA LEU A 17 -12.30 8.27 10.68
C LEU A 17 -13.11 8.20 9.38
N LYS A 18 -14.41 8.45 9.50
CA LYS A 18 -15.34 8.44 8.34
C LYS A 18 -15.32 9.75 7.55
N ASP A 19 -14.57 10.74 8.03
CA ASP A 19 -14.46 12.04 7.41
C ASP A 19 -13.89 11.92 6.00
N ASP A 20 -14.44 12.67 5.06
CA ASP A 20 -13.94 12.74 3.70
C ASP A 20 -12.50 13.27 3.66
N VAL A 21 -11.72 12.77 2.70
CA VAL A 21 -10.40 13.30 2.39
C VAL A 21 -10.57 14.41 1.37
N PRO A 22 -10.17 15.67 1.68
CA PRO A 22 -10.21 16.77 0.74
C PRO A 22 -9.43 16.44 -0.55
N GLU A 23 -9.96 16.85 -1.67
CA GLU A 23 -9.32 16.61 -2.98
C GLU A 23 -7.91 17.23 -3.07
N THR A 24 -7.70 18.36 -2.39
CA THR A 24 -6.41 19.03 -2.27
C THR A 24 -5.35 18.16 -1.59
N VAL A 25 -5.74 17.40 -0.56
CA VAL A 25 -4.86 16.46 0.16
C VAL A 25 -4.43 15.32 -0.77
N LEU A 26 -5.40 14.70 -1.44
CA LEU A 26 -5.12 13.62 -2.39
C LEU A 26 -4.24 14.10 -3.54
N LYS A 27 -4.56 15.26 -4.13
CA LYS A 27 -3.78 15.85 -5.23
C LYS A 27 -2.34 16.13 -4.81
N LYS A 28 -2.11 16.71 -3.61
CA LYS A 28 -0.75 16.94 -3.08
C LYS A 28 0.02 15.65 -2.91
N ALA A 29 -0.62 14.59 -2.39
CA ALA A 29 -0.01 13.29 -2.22
C ALA A 29 0.33 12.62 -3.57
N LEU A 30 -0.55 12.69 -4.56
CA LEU A 30 -0.29 12.19 -5.92
C LEU A 30 0.83 12.97 -6.62
N THR A 31 0.91 14.30 -6.40
CA THR A 31 2.02 15.12 -6.90
C THR A 31 3.35 14.69 -6.27
N ALA A 32 3.38 14.42 -4.96
CA ALA A 32 4.57 13.90 -4.29
C ALA A 32 4.98 12.52 -4.83
N ALA A 33 4.02 11.64 -5.10
CA ALA A 33 4.29 10.36 -5.78
C ALA A 33 4.97 10.58 -7.13
N HIS A 34 4.48 11.55 -7.91
CA HIS A 34 5.03 11.85 -9.24
C HIS A 34 6.46 12.41 -9.21
N CYS A 35 6.93 12.92 -8.06
CA CYS A 35 8.32 13.33 -7.86
C CYS A 35 9.27 12.17 -7.54
N ALA A 36 8.81 10.92 -7.52
CA ALA A 36 9.67 9.78 -7.25
C ALA A 36 10.66 9.53 -8.40
N PRO A 37 11.87 9.01 -8.10
CA PRO A 37 12.76 8.53 -9.15
C PRO A 37 12.15 7.35 -9.89
N SER A 38 12.43 7.22 -11.18
CA SER A 38 12.03 6.05 -11.95
C SER A 38 13.14 5.58 -12.88
N VAL A 39 13.24 4.26 -13.04
CA VAL A 39 14.19 3.64 -13.97
C VAL A 39 13.97 4.17 -15.39
N GLY A 40 15.04 4.59 -16.05
CA GLY A 40 14.96 5.11 -17.42
C GLY A 40 13.98 6.26 -17.61
N TRP A 41 13.65 7.01 -16.55
CA TRP A 41 12.62 8.08 -16.58
C TRP A 41 11.24 7.59 -17.08
N SER A 42 10.91 6.31 -16.84
CA SER A 42 9.74 5.63 -17.37
C SER A 42 8.40 6.05 -16.75
N VAL A 43 8.43 6.56 -15.49
CA VAL A 43 7.20 6.99 -14.76
C VAL A 43 6.08 5.93 -14.84
N PRO A 44 6.34 4.68 -14.41
CA PRO A 44 5.48 3.54 -14.74
C PRO A 44 4.23 3.43 -13.86
N TRP A 45 4.09 4.25 -12.83
CA TRP A 45 2.98 4.17 -11.89
C TRP A 45 1.68 4.70 -12.49
N ARG A 46 0.60 3.94 -12.24
CA ARG A 46 -0.77 4.31 -12.55
C ARG A 46 -1.62 4.20 -11.30
N PHE A 47 -2.52 5.15 -11.12
CA PHE A 47 -3.36 5.24 -9.93
C PHE A 47 -4.84 5.22 -10.30
N VAL A 48 -5.63 4.40 -9.59
CA VAL A 48 -7.09 4.38 -9.71
C VAL A 48 -7.71 4.70 -8.36
N VAL A 49 -8.41 5.83 -8.28
CA VAL A 49 -9.11 6.26 -7.06
C VAL A 49 -10.45 5.56 -6.96
N VAL A 50 -10.69 4.90 -5.83
CA VAL A 50 -11.92 4.14 -5.55
C VAL A 50 -12.68 4.79 -4.40
N ARG A 51 -13.84 5.38 -4.70
CA ARG A 51 -14.76 5.96 -3.70
C ARG A 51 -16.07 5.17 -3.61
N ASN A 52 -16.41 4.42 -4.66
CA ASN A 52 -17.66 3.67 -4.76
C ASN A 52 -17.70 2.52 -3.76
N GLN A 53 -18.74 2.47 -2.92
CA GLN A 53 -18.89 1.47 -1.86
C GLN A 53 -19.15 0.06 -2.40
N GLN A 54 -19.83 -0.08 -3.53
CA GLN A 54 -20.05 -1.40 -4.14
C GLN A 54 -18.73 -1.99 -4.63
N THR A 55 -17.88 -1.18 -5.27
CA THR A 55 -16.53 -1.58 -5.68
C THR A 55 -15.69 -2.00 -4.47
N LYS A 56 -15.72 -1.22 -3.39
CA LYS A 56 -15.03 -1.56 -2.13
C LYS A 56 -15.53 -2.88 -1.54
N ALA A 57 -16.85 -3.12 -1.53
CA ALA A 57 -17.43 -4.36 -1.02
C ALA A 57 -16.94 -5.59 -1.83
N ILE A 58 -16.86 -5.49 -3.16
CA ILE A 58 -16.31 -6.56 -4.01
C ILE A 58 -14.83 -6.82 -3.66
N LEU A 59 -14.03 -5.77 -3.51
CA LEU A 59 -12.62 -5.89 -3.14
C LEU A 59 -12.43 -6.46 -1.73
N LYS A 60 -13.35 -6.14 -0.81
CA LYS A 60 -13.38 -6.74 0.53
C LYS A 60 -13.64 -8.25 0.46
N GLN A 61 -14.55 -8.71 -0.39
CA GLN A 61 -14.77 -10.15 -0.59
C GLN A 61 -13.53 -10.84 -1.18
N SER A 62 -12.83 -10.16 -2.09
CA SER A 62 -11.54 -10.63 -2.61
C SER A 62 -10.51 -10.82 -1.50
N PHE A 63 -10.36 -9.80 -0.63
CA PHE A 63 -9.50 -9.88 0.55
C PHE A 63 -9.84 -11.09 1.43
N LEU A 64 -11.11 -11.28 1.78
CA LEU A 64 -11.54 -12.38 2.64
C LEU A 64 -11.19 -13.75 2.05
N LYS A 65 -11.36 -13.92 0.74
CA LYS A 65 -10.98 -15.15 0.02
C LYS A 65 -9.47 -15.44 0.12
N ILE A 66 -8.63 -14.43 -0.13
CA ILE A 66 -7.17 -14.60 -0.10
C ILE A 66 -6.68 -14.78 1.33
N ARG A 67 -7.25 -14.05 2.29
CA ARG A 67 -6.98 -14.23 3.72
C ARG A 67 -7.27 -15.66 4.18
N ALA A 68 -8.40 -16.24 3.78
CA ALA A 68 -8.74 -17.62 4.13
C ALA A 68 -7.70 -18.63 3.60
N LYS A 69 -7.14 -18.41 2.40
CA LYS A 69 -6.03 -19.23 1.89
C LYS A 69 -4.76 -19.08 2.75
N ALA A 70 -4.42 -17.86 3.16
CA ALA A 70 -3.27 -17.62 4.04
C ALA A 70 -3.45 -18.29 5.41
N GLU A 71 -4.67 -18.23 5.98
CA GLU A 71 -5.00 -18.90 7.25
C GLU A 71 -4.93 -20.43 7.15
N ALA A 72 -5.30 -21.01 6.01
CA ALA A 72 -5.15 -22.46 5.77
C ALA A 72 -3.68 -22.89 5.79
N ASN A 73 -2.74 -22.05 5.34
CA ASN A 73 -1.30 -22.33 5.41
C ASN A 73 -0.76 -22.33 6.86
N LEU A 74 -1.49 -21.70 7.79
CA LEU A 74 -1.14 -21.65 9.21
C LEU A 74 -1.85 -22.72 10.04
N ALA A 75 -2.56 -23.67 9.42
CA ALA A 75 -3.38 -24.67 10.11
C ALA A 75 -2.60 -25.51 11.17
N ASN A 76 -1.31 -25.75 10.92
CA ASN A 76 -0.43 -26.48 11.82
C ASN A 76 0.25 -25.60 12.89
N GLU A 77 0.04 -24.26 12.86
CA GLU A 77 0.63 -23.30 13.78
C GLU A 77 -0.49 -22.56 14.55
N GLN A 78 -1.13 -23.26 15.48
CA GLN A 78 -2.37 -22.80 16.13
C GLN A 78 -2.28 -21.41 16.78
N ASP A 79 -1.16 -21.11 17.46
CA ASP A 79 -0.97 -19.81 18.12
C ASP A 79 -0.81 -18.69 17.10
N LYS A 80 -0.05 -18.91 16.03
CA LYS A 80 0.07 -17.96 14.93
C LYS A 80 -1.25 -17.77 14.17
N LEU A 81 -2.00 -18.85 13.94
CA LEU A 81 -3.31 -18.79 13.32
C LEU A 81 -4.28 -17.95 14.16
N LYS A 82 -4.33 -18.18 15.47
CA LYS A 82 -5.16 -17.42 16.41
C LYS A 82 -4.78 -15.92 16.37
N LEU A 83 -3.47 -15.63 16.43
CA LEU A 83 -2.97 -14.27 16.35
C LEU A 83 -3.32 -13.64 14.97
N HIS A 84 -3.07 -14.34 13.85
CA HIS A 84 -3.40 -13.86 12.50
C HIS A 84 -4.88 -13.53 12.37
N LYS A 85 -5.78 -14.35 12.91
CA LYS A 85 -7.23 -14.11 12.90
C LYS A 85 -7.64 -12.85 13.67
N SER A 86 -6.91 -12.51 14.73
CA SER A 86 -7.17 -11.29 15.52
C SER A 86 -6.70 -10.01 14.86
N LEU A 87 -5.81 -10.09 13.85
CA LEU A 87 -5.26 -8.91 13.18
C LEU A 87 -6.28 -8.27 12.24
N LYS A 88 -6.40 -6.94 12.32
CA LYS A 88 -7.07 -6.14 11.30
C LYS A 88 -6.07 -5.80 10.18
N LEU A 89 -6.13 -6.55 9.07
CA LEU A 89 -5.14 -6.47 7.99
C LEU A 89 -5.59 -5.59 6.81
N GLU A 90 -6.79 -5.01 6.87
CA GLU A 90 -7.34 -4.13 5.83
C GLU A 90 -8.29 -3.07 6.41
N ALA A 91 -8.65 -2.09 5.58
CA ALA A 91 -9.66 -1.08 5.86
C ALA A 91 -10.37 -0.66 4.55
N ILE A 92 -10.62 -1.62 3.65
CA ILE A 92 -11.10 -1.37 2.28
C ILE A 92 -12.43 -0.62 2.29
N GLU A 93 -13.38 -1.04 3.13
CA GLU A 93 -14.69 -0.38 3.27
C GLU A 93 -14.67 0.77 4.27
N ASP A 94 -13.76 0.71 5.26
CA ASP A 94 -13.70 1.69 6.35
C ASP A 94 -13.06 3.01 5.93
N ALA A 95 -12.03 2.97 5.09
CA ALA A 95 -11.35 4.17 4.62
C ALA A 95 -12.21 4.96 3.63
N PRO A 96 -12.25 6.30 3.70
CA PRO A 96 -13.00 7.12 2.75
C PRO A 96 -12.51 6.97 1.31
N ILE A 97 -11.20 6.81 1.11
CA ILE A 97 -10.60 6.60 -0.22
C ILE A 97 -9.87 5.27 -0.27
N GLY A 98 -10.06 4.55 -1.37
CA GLY A 98 -9.16 3.53 -1.87
C GLY A 98 -8.32 4.04 -3.02
N LEU A 99 -7.07 3.63 -3.11
CA LEU A 99 -6.17 3.95 -4.21
C LEU A 99 -5.48 2.67 -4.68
N ALA A 100 -5.92 2.13 -5.81
CA ALA A 100 -5.23 1.02 -6.42
C ALA A 100 -4.01 1.54 -7.19
N VAL A 101 -2.88 0.85 -7.04
CA VAL A 101 -1.61 1.22 -7.66
C VAL A 101 -1.18 0.11 -8.60
N PHE A 102 -0.81 0.52 -9.81
CA PHE A 102 -0.37 -0.37 -10.88
C PHE A 102 0.98 0.09 -11.43
N CYS A 103 1.72 -0.88 -11.98
CA CYS A 103 2.85 -0.65 -12.83
C CYS A 103 2.41 -0.87 -14.28
N GLU A 104 2.50 0.14 -15.12
CA GLU A 104 2.37 -0.01 -16.58
C GLU A 104 3.74 -0.32 -17.16
N TYR A 105 3.82 -1.39 -17.93
CA TYR A 105 5.06 -1.74 -18.64
C TYR A 105 5.15 -0.91 -19.92
N PRO A 106 6.32 -0.29 -20.20
CA PRO A 106 6.52 0.44 -21.43
C PRO A 106 6.29 -0.44 -22.66
N LYS A 107 5.61 0.11 -23.69
CA LYS A 107 5.40 -0.57 -24.96
C LYS A 107 6.64 -0.59 -25.85
N GLU A 108 7.66 0.18 -25.47
CA GLU A 108 8.95 0.24 -26.13
C GLU A 108 9.77 -1.00 -25.82
N ASN A 109 10.57 -1.45 -26.79
CA ASN A 109 11.38 -2.66 -26.65
C ASN A 109 12.52 -2.54 -25.62
N TYR A 110 12.81 -1.33 -25.13
CA TYR A 110 13.92 -1.09 -24.23
C TYR A 110 13.70 0.16 -23.34
N THR A 111 13.89 -0.03 -22.05
CA THR A 111 14.01 1.06 -21.07
C THR A 111 15.40 1.02 -20.44
N ILE A 112 16.07 2.14 -20.34
CA ILE A 112 17.40 2.21 -19.69
C ILE A 112 17.30 1.69 -18.26
N GLY A 113 18.12 0.68 -17.92
CA GLY A 113 18.15 0.10 -16.58
C GLY A 113 17.30 -1.15 -16.39
N THR A 114 16.61 -1.64 -17.44
CA THR A 114 15.79 -2.88 -17.36
C THR A 114 16.47 -4.10 -18.00
N VAL A 115 17.71 -3.99 -18.44
CA VAL A 115 18.46 -5.06 -19.17
C VAL A 115 18.53 -6.36 -18.36
N TRP A 116 18.77 -6.25 -17.06
CA TRP A 116 18.88 -7.41 -16.18
C TRP A 116 17.50 -7.90 -15.68
N THR A 117 16.63 -6.97 -15.34
CA THR A 117 15.29 -7.23 -14.82
C THR A 117 14.37 -6.04 -15.03
N ASP A 118 13.14 -6.29 -15.38
CA ASP A 118 12.07 -5.30 -15.48
C ASP A 118 11.41 -4.98 -14.12
N GLU A 119 11.72 -5.74 -13.06
CA GLU A 119 11.30 -5.47 -11.70
C GLU A 119 11.66 -4.05 -11.23
N THR A 120 12.69 -3.44 -11.83
CA THR A 120 13.07 -2.04 -11.58
C THR A 120 11.94 -1.04 -11.85
N LEU A 121 10.99 -1.37 -12.74
CA LEU A 121 9.77 -0.60 -12.97
C LEU A 121 8.86 -0.64 -11.74
N LYS A 122 8.65 -1.82 -11.15
CA LYS A 122 7.87 -1.96 -9.90
C LYS A 122 8.55 -1.27 -8.73
N TRP A 123 9.89 -1.35 -8.63
CA TRP A 123 10.63 -0.63 -7.59
C TRP A 123 10.44 0.88 -7.71
N SER A 124 10.38 1.40 -8.94
CA SER A 124 10.04 2.80 -9.19
C SER A 124 8.65 3.17 -8.66
N CYS A 125 7.65 2.30 -8.89
CA CYS A 125 6.32 2.49 -8.33
C CYS A 125 6.30 2.44 -6.80
N VAL A 126 7.12 1.57 -6.16
CA VAL A 126 7.26 1.53 -4.70
C VAL A 126 7.83 2.83 -4.15
N CYS A 127 8.80 3.46 -4.83
CA CYS A 127 9.30 4.79 -4.49
C CYS A 127 8.16 5.84 -4.55
N ALA A 128 7.32 5.78 -5.59
CA ALA A 128 6.17 6.68 -5.71
C ALA A 128 5.14 6.47 -4.58
N ILE A 129 4.84 5.21 -4.20
CA ILE A 129 3.99 4.89 -3.06
C ILE A 129 4.57 5.47 -1.76
N GLN A 130 5.87 5.34 -1.54
CA GLN A 130 6.52 5.86 -0.33
C GLN A 130 6.42 7.39 -0.25
N ASN A 131 6.67 8.10 -1.35
CA ASN A 131 6.53 9.55 -1.41
C ASN A 131 5.08 10.00 -1.13
N LEU A 132 4.11 9.33 -1.74
CA LEU A 132 2.68 9.55 -1.49
C LEU A 132 2.36 9.39 0.01
N TRP A 133 2.85 8.33 0.62
CA TRP A 133 2.57 8.01 2.02
C TRP A 133 3.17 9.05 2.97
N LEU A 134 4.40 9.48 2.72
CA LEU A 134 5.04 10.55 3.50
C LEU A 134 4.28 11.87 3.37
N SER A 135 3.83 12.20 2.15
CA SER A 135 3.03 13.42 1.91
C SER A 135 1.66 13.37 2.61
N LEU A 136 1.01 12.21 2.66
CA LEU A 136 -0.21 12.03 3.46
C LEU A 136 0.08 12.24 4.95
N THR A 137 1.16 11.65 5.46
CA THR A 137 1.56 11.77 6.86
C THR A 137 1.84 13.22 7.24
N GLU A 138 2.55 13.96 6.39
CA GLU A 138 2.81 15.40 6.57
C GLU A 138 1.52 16.21 6.73
N GLN A 139 0.48 15.83 6.01
CA GLN A 139 -0.84 16.49 6.00
C GLN A 139 -1.78 15.99 7.11
N GLY A 140 -1.33 15.10 8.02
CA GLY A 140 -2.15 14.53 9.11
C GLY A 140 -3.11 13.42 8.63
N TYR A 141 -2.86 12.86 7.45
CA TYR A 141 -3.56 11.70 6.90
C TYR A 141 -2.67 10.47 6.92
N SER A 142 -3.24 9.31 6.65
CA SER A 142 -2.49 8.08 6.63
C SER A 142 -2.96 7.15 5.51
N ALA A 143 -2.15 6.15 5.23
CA ALA A 143 -2.51 5.07 4.32
C ALA A 143 -2.28 3.71 4.98
N GLY A 144 -2.99 2.70 4.46
CA GLY A 144 -2.78 1.30 4.80
C GLY A 144 -2.66 0.47 3.53
N TRP A 145 -1.54 -0.20 3.32
CA TRP A 145 -1.29 -0.98 2.12
C TRP A 145 -1.86 -2.39 2.26
N VAL A 146 -2.81 -2.73 1.40
CA VAL A 146 -3.43 -4.05 1.30
C VAL A 146 -2.89 -4.76 0.07
N SER A 147 -2.09 -5.81 0.28
CA SER A 147 -1.56 -6.71 -0.76
C SER A 147 -2.30 -8.07 -0.79
N ILE A 148 -3.12 -8.36 0.22
CA ILE A 148 -3.90 -9.59 0.34
C ILE A 148 -5.17 -9.45 -0.51
N LEU A 149 -5.01 -9.51 -1.83
CA LEU A 149 -6.10 -9.35 -2.82
C LEU A 149 -5.87 -10.30 -4.00
N ASP A 150 -6.95 -10.70 -4.65
CA ASP A 150 -6.89 -11.31 -5.96
C ASP A 150 -6.64 -10.19 -7.00
N TYR A 151 -5.44 -10.12 -7.54
CA TYR A 151 -5.03 -9.06 -8.45
C TYR A 151 -5.72 -9.14 -9.82
N ASN A 152 -6.12 -10.33 -10.27
CA ASN A 152 -6.92 -10.47 -11.48
C ASN A 152 -8.32 -9.89 -11.27
N GLN A 153 -8.93 -10.20 -10.12
CA GLN A 153 -10.23 -9.63 -9.76
C GLN A 153 -10.13 -8.09 -9.59
N LEU A 154 -9.03 -7.58 -9.00
CA LEU A 154 -8.81 -6.14 -8.86
C LEU A 154 -8.81 -5.44 -10.23
N LYS A 155 -8.08 -5.99 -11.22
CA LYS A 155 -8.04 -5.46 -12.59
C LYS A 155 -9.43 -5.46 -13.24
N GLN A 156 -10.15 -6.57 -13.15
CA GLN A 156 -11.49 -6.71 -13.73
C GLN A 156 -12.49 -5.71 -13.14
N VAL A 157 -12.53 -5.61 -11.80
CA VAL A 157 -13.46 -4.71 -11.08
C VAL A 157 -13.18 -3.24 -11.41
N LEU A 158 -11.91 -2.88 -11.58
CA LEU A 158 -11.50 -1.51 -11.90
C LEU A 158 -11.44 -1.23 -13.41
N SER A 159 -11.68 -2.23 -14.25
CA SER A 159 -11.68 -2.12 -15.71
C SER A 159 -10.40 -1.47 -16.25
N VAL A 160 -9.25 -1.84 -15.69
CA VAL A 160 -7.94 -1.33 -16.11
C VAL A 160 -7.35 -2.17 -17.25
N PRO A 161 -6.42 -1.61 -18.05
CA PRO A 161 -5.74 -2.33 -19.12
C PRO A 161 -5.01 -3.59 -18.63
N ASP A 162 -4.87 -4.59 -19.51
CA ASP A 162 -4.22 -5.86 -19.19
C ASP A 162 -2.70 -5.74 -18.98
N ASP A 163 -2.08 -4.74 -19.53
CA ASP A 163 -0.65 -4.40 -19.37
C ASP A 163 -0.34 -3.64 -18.06
N TRP A 164 -1.35 -3.35 -17.24
CA TRP A 164 -1.15 -2.78 -15.91
C TRP A 164 -1.03 -3.88 -14.86
N GLU A 165 0.15 -4.03 -14.27
CA GLU A 165 0.37 -4.99 -13.19
C GLU A 165 0.05 -4.38 -11.82
N PRO A 166 -0.85 -5.00 -11.02
CA PRO A 166 -1.22 -4.48 -9.70
C PRO A 166 -0.07 -4.61 -8.70
N LEU A 167 0.14 -3.56 -7.90
CA LEU A 167 1.09 -3.55 -6.78
C LEU A 167 0.40 -3.60 -5.42
N GLY A 168 -0.86 -3.24 -5.37
CA GLY A 168 -1.68 -3.27 -4.15
C GLY A 168 -2.74 -2.18 -4.14
N TYR A 169 -3.40 -2.10 -2.98
CA TYR A 169 -4.50 -1.18 -2.73
C TYR A 169 -4.23 -0.41 -1.44
N LEU A 170 -4.18 0.91 -1.52
CA LEU A 170 -3.99 1.78 -0.37
C LEU A 170 -5.35 2.26 0.15
N CYS A 171 -5.63 1.99 1.42
CA CYS A 171 -6.74 2.58 2.15
C CYS A 171 -6.29 3.92 2.70
N ILE A 172 -6.91 5.03 2.31
CA ILE A 172 -6.47 6.39 2.65
C ILE A 172 -7.57 7.11 3.42
N GLY A 173 -7.19 7.77 4.51
CA GLY A 173 -8.09 8.55 5.35
C GLY A 173 -7.35 9.22 6.52
N LYS A 174 -8.12 9.90 7.35
CA LYS A 174 -7.60 10.43 8.60
C LYS A 174 -7.53 9.29 9.63
N PRO A 175 -6.40 9.07 10.32
CA PRO A 175 -6.30 7.99 11.31
C PRO A 175 -7.28 8.22 12.45
N ALA A 176 -7.94 7.14 12.92
CA ALA A 176 -8.90 7.20 14.03
C ALA A 176 -8.24 7.23 15.40
N THR A 177 -6.95 6.92 15.47
CA THR A 177 -6.14 6.92 16.70
C THR A 177 -4.83 7.62 16.44
N ASP A 178 -4.32 8.30 17.45
CA ASP A 178 -2.96 8.81 17.42
C ASP A 178 -1.98 7.64 17.48
N TYR A 179 -1.04 7.63 16.56
CA TYR A 179 0.01 6.62 16.52
C TYR A 179 1.21 7.11 17.33
N ASP A 180 1.61 6.32 18.33
CA ASP A 180 2.81 6.54 19.14
C ASP A 180 4.14 6.20 18.43
N GLY A 181 4.03 5.81 17.15
CA GLY A 181 5.16 5.41 16.34
C GLY A 181 5.50 3.92 16.42
N GLN A 182 4.80 3.10 17.22
CA GLN A 182 5.04 1.66 17.27
C GLN A 182 4.23 0.92 16.19
N PRO A 183 4.86 0.01 15.40
CA PRO A 183 4.14 -0.83 14.45
C PRO A 183 3.18 -1.79 15.14
N MET A 184 1.95 -1.93 14.63
CA MET A 184 0.92 -2.82 15.19
C MET A 184 1.43 -4.28 15.32
N LEU A 185 2.16 -4.79 14.34
CA LEU A 185 2.68 -6.17 14.38
C LEU A 185 3.72 -6.38 15.47
N GLU A 186 4.45 -5.33 15.88
CA GLU A 186 5.37 -5.38 17.03
C GLU A 186 4.59 -5.36 18.34
N GLN A 187 3.59 -4.47 18.48
CA GLN A 187 2.74 -4.38 19.66
C GLN A 187 2.03 -5.70 20.00
N VAL A 188 1.57 -6.42 18.98
CA VAL A 188 0.89 -7.71 19.16
C VAL A 188 1.84 -8.92 19.26
N GLY A 189 3.15 -8.69 19.20
CA GLY A 189 4.15 -9.76 19.31
C GLY A 189 4.28 -10.65 18.07
N TRP A 190 3.81 -10.22 16.90
CA TRP A 190 3.97 -10.97 15.64
C TRP A 190 5.43 -11.09 15.23
N LYS A 191 6.16 -9.97 15.28
CA LYS A 191 7.59 -9.89 14.97
C LYS A 191 8.20 -8.65 15.62
N GLN A 192 9.39 -8.79 16.19
CA GLN A 192 10.15 -7.63 16.65
C GLN A 192 10.98 -7.02 15.51
N ARG A 193 11.04 -5.70 15.49
CA ARG A 193 11.87 -4.97 14.54
C ARG A 193 13.33 -5.00 14.99
N CYS A 194 14.24 -5.22 14.06
CA CYS A 194 15.66 -4.95 14.30
C CYS A 194 15.85 -3.43 14.44
N SER A 195 16.56 -2.99 15.47
CA SER A 195 16.76 -1.57 15.79
C SER A 195 17.65 -0.86 14.76
N GLU A 196 18.60 -1.60 14.18
CA GLU A 196 19.58 -1.06 13.26
C GLU A 196 19.62 -1.83 11.94
N PRO A 197 19.94 -1.16 10.82
CA PRO A 197 20.15 -1.84 9.56
C PRO A 197 21.41 -2.71 9.62
N VAL A 198 21.39 -3.86 8.95
CA VAL A 198 22.59 -4.66 8.75
C VAL A 198 23.42 -4.02 7.63
N VAL A 199 24.64 -3.57 7.96
CA VAL A 199 25.59 -2.94 7.04
C VAL A 199 26.90 -3.71 7.05
N ILE A 200 27.42 -4.04 5.87
CA ILE A 200 28.73 -4.68 5.71
C ILE A 200 29.65 -3.69 5.01
N TYR A 201 30.76 -3.34 5.66
CA TYR A 201 31.82 -2.52 5.10
C TYR A 201 32.90 -3.44 4.51
N ARG A 202 33.33 -3.18 3.27
CA ARG A 202 34.39 -3.93 2.58
C ARG A 202 35.40 -2.98 2.00
#